data_c1b71831a8f014e75c6262505c7f1167
#
_entry.id   c1b71831a8f014e75c6262505c7f1167
#
_cell.length_a   1.000
_cell.length_b   1.000
_cell.length_c   1.000
_cell.angle_alpha   90.00
_cell.angle_beta   90.00
_cell.angle_gamma   90.00
#
_symmetry.space_group_name_H-M   'P 1'
#
loop_
_entity.id
_entity.type
_entity.pdbx_description
1 polymer ?
#
loop_
_entity_poly.entity_id
_entity_poly.type
_entity_poly.pdbx_seq_one_letter_code
_entity_poly.pdbx_strand_id
1 'polypeptide(L)'
;MRLSKNIFYNLEKFYLVLNRISDKEIRVICKEIGILLESGCEITKIFEIIESQSSKKVKNLLSIVSNHIQKGNSIAESFQITGIFSKFFISMIKAGETSGNLDIIMSDLSNYYDKEYKLKMKIITISIYPIILIILSILSMLFIFVFVIPNFQVVFTNNGIEPPLITRVLMGISTVVTNNLAYIIFSFILFSIGSIYFFITNDNIKKLINSLKFKIPFIKKINQLVATTRFSRALSVLISSGIQIVEAIDMSASVIDNEFIYERLKISNNYIKKGNSIGKSLNLANVFPKLFISMANTGEESGKLDKSLNAVSYTHLRAHETKANL
;
A
#
# COMPACT_ATOMS: atom_id res chain seq x y z
N MET A 1 7.67 -33.87 4.96
CA MET A 1 6.40 -33.30 5.48
C MET A 1 6.44 -31.80 5.81
N ARG A 2 7.53 -31.19 6.31
CA ARG A 2 7.63 -29.72 6.53
C ARG A 2 7.76 -28.89 5.25
N LEU A 3 8.43 -29.38 4.20
CA LEU A 3 8.60 -28.69 2.91
C LEU A 3 7.29 -28.56 2.13
N SER A 4 6.42 -29.58 2.14
CA SER A 4 5.13 -29.51 1.44
C SER A 4 4.16 -28.51 2.09
N LYS A 5 4.14 -28.39 3.43
CA LYS A 5 3.33 -27.39 4.16
C LYS A 5 3.78 -25.96 3.84
N ASN A 6 5.09 -25.70 3.72
CA ASN A 6 5.60 -24.37 3.36
C ASN A 6 5.27 -23.99 1.90
N ILE A 7 5.33 -24.95 0.97
CA ILE A 7 4.97 -24.70 -0.43
C ILE A 7 3.46 -24.43 -0.55
N PHE A 8 2.61 -25.20 0.12
CA PHE A 8 1.16 -24.96 0.16
C PHE A 8 0.82 -23.60 0.77
N TYR A 9 1.41 -23.25 1.89
CA TYR A 9 1.24 -21.94 2.55
C TYR A 9 1.67 -20.78 1.63
N ASN A 10 2.78 -20.93 0.92
CA ASN A 10 3.27 -19.91 -0.01
C ASN A 10 2.40 -19.80 -1.27
N LEU A 11 1.87 -20.90 -1.77
CA LEU A 11 0.91 -20.90 -2.89
C LEU A 11 -0.42 -20.27 -2.50
N GLU A 12 -0.92 -20.55 -1.30
CA GLU A 12 -2.14 -19.95 -0.76
C GLU A 12 -1.96 -18.43 -0.57
N LYS A 13 -0.82 -18.00 -0.02
CA LYS A 13 -0.47 -16.58 0.11
C LYS A 13 -0.34 -15.88 -1.25
N PHE A 14 0.23 -16.54 -2.24
CA PHE A 14 0.33 -16.05 -3.62
C PHE A 14 -1.05 -15.95 -4.29
N TYR A 15 -1.90 -16.94 -4.09
CA TYR A 15 -3.29 -16.94 -4.58
C TYR A 15 -4.12 -15.80 -3.95
N LEU A 16 -3.98 -15.56 -2.65
CA LEU A 16 -4.63 -14.43 -1.96
C LEU A 16 -4.16 -13.07 -2.47
N VAL A 17 -2.87 -12.93 -2.80
CA VAL A 17 -2.32 -11.71 -3.40
C VAL A 17 -2.87 -11.46 -4.80
N LEU A 18 -2.99 -12.50 -5.62
CA LEU A 18 -3.59 -12.41 -6.97
C LEU A 18 -5.08 -12.11 -6.94
N ASN A 19 -5.79 -12.60 -5.93
CA ASN A 19 -7.23 -12.40 -5.74
C ASN A 19 -7.57 -11.19 -4.87
N ARG A 20 -6.59 -10.35 -4.50
CA ARG A 20 -6.82 -9.15 -3.70
C ARG A 20 -7.76 -8.19 -4.43
N ILE A 21 -8.88 -7.87 -3.79
CA ILE A 21 -9.81 -6.85 -4.29
C ILE A 21 -9.13 -5.48 -4.19
N SER A 22 -9.33 -4.65 -5.21
CA SER A 22 -8.76 -3.30 -5.25
C SER A 22 -9.52 -2.35 -4.32
N ASP A 23 -8.82 -1.32 -3.84
CA ASP A 23 -9.44 -0.26 -3.02
C ASP A 23 -10.64 0.39 -3.74
N LYS A 24 -10.59 0.46 -5.09
CA LYS A 24 -11.70 0.93 -5.92
C LYS A 24 -12.93 0.04 -5.82
N GLU A 25 -12.75 -1.29 -5.86
CA GLU A 25 -13.85 -2.25 -5.75
C GLU A 25 -14.43 -2.24 -4.33
N ILE A 26 -13.59 -2.21 -3.28
CA ILE A 26 -14.06 -2.12 -1.89
C ILE A 26 -14.88 -0.85 -1.68
N ARG A 27 -14.41 0.28 -2.21
CA ARG A 27 -15.14 1.56 -2.16
C ARG A 27 -16.54 1.44 -2.75
N VAL A 28 -16.65 0.82 -3.94
CA VAL A 28 -17.94 0.66 -4.63
C VAL A 28 -18.88 -0.22 -3.82
N ILE A 29 -18.39 -1.37 -3.35
CA ILE A 29 -19.17 -2.30 -2.51
C ILE A 29 -19.69 -1.59 -1.27
N CYS A 30 -18.83 -0.88 -0.53
CA CYS A 30 -19.25 -0.15 0.66
C CYS A 30 -20.27 0.92 0.35
N LYS A 31 -20.11 1.67 -0.76
CA LYS A 31 -21.03 2.71 -1.17
C LYS A 31 -22.41 2.15 -1.49
N GLU A 32 -22.46 1.06 -2.25
CA GLU A 32 -23.72 0.42 -2.64
C GLU A 32 -24.44 -0.18 -1.43
N ILE A 33 -23.71 -0.88 -0.55
CA ILE A 33 -24.28 -1.39 0.70
C ILE A 33 -24.84 -0.25 1.55
N GLY A 34 -24.07 0.85 1.73
CA GLY A 34 -24.51 2.00 2.52
C GLY A 34 -25.81 2.63 2.00
N ILE A 35 -25.86 2.90 0.68
CA ILE A 35 -27.07 3.50 0.05
C ILE A 35 -28.29 2.58 0.18
N LEU A 36 -28.13 1.27 -0.02
CA LEU A 36 -29.24 0.32 0.07
C LEU A 36 -29.72 0.14 1.51
N LEU A 37 -28.81 0.16 2.50
CA LEU A 37 -29.15 0.16 3.92
C LEU A 37 -29.92 1.43 4.32
N GLU A 38 -29.44 2.61 3.90
CA GLU A 38 -30.13 3.89 4.13
C GLU A 38 -31.54 3.90 3.53
N SER A 39 -31.74 3.18 2.41
CA SER A 39 -33.05 3.00 1.77
C SER A 39 -33.95 1.96 2.46
N GLY A 40 -33.50 1.34 3.56
CA GLY A 40 -34.24 0.33 4.31
C GLY A 40 -34.31 -1.05 3.66
N CYS A 41 -33.41 -1.36 2.71
CA CYS A 41 -33.36 -2.67 2.10
C CYS A 41 -32.84 -3.73 3.11
N GLU A 42 -33.40 -4.93 3.06
CA GLU A 42 -32.95 -6.06 3.85
C GLU A 42 -31.52 -6.49 3.43
N ILE A 43 -30.67 -6.83 4.40
CA ILE A 43 -29.25 -7.13 4.16
C ILE A 43 -29.02 -8.26 3.15
N THR A 44 -29.82 -9.32 3.20
CA THR A 44 -29.77 -10.45 2.26
C THR A 44 -30.02 -10.01 0.83
N LYS A 45 -31.04 -9.17 0.62
CA LYS A 45 -31.40 -8.63 -0.68
C LYS A 45 -30.35 -7.65 -1.22
N ILE A 46 -29.67 -6.91 -0.33
CA ILE A 46 -28.58 -6.01 -0.70
C ILE A 46 -27.47 -6.81 -1.37
N PHE A 47 -27.03 -7.93 -0.76
CA PHE A 47 -25.97 -8.76 -1.34
C PHE A 47 -26.39 -9.37 -2.69
N GLU A 48 -27.62 -9.83 -2.85
CA GLU A 48 -28.14 -10.33 -4.13
C GLU A 48 -28.08 -9.27 -5.24
N ILE A 49 -28.50 -8.04 -4.93
CA ILE A 49 -28.47 -6.92 -5.88
C ILE A 49 -27.03 -6.63 -6.32
N ILE A 50 -26.11 -6.49 -5.37
CA ILE A 50 -24.71 -6.15 -5.66
C ILE A 50 -24.01 -7.28 -6.41
N GLU A 51 -24.27 -8.54 -6.06
CA GLU A 51 -23.74 -9.69 -6.77
C GLU A 51 -24.13 -9.71 -8.25
N SER A 52 -25.37 -9.35 -8.56
CA SER A 52 -25.90 -9.36 -9.94
C SER A 52 -25.18 -8.36 -10.86
N GLN A 53 -24.66 -7.28 -10.30
CA GLN A 53 -24.02 -6.17 -11.03
C GLN A 53 -22.47 -6.22 -10.97
N SER A 54 -21.91 -7.13 -10.16
CA SER A 54 -20.49 -7.19 -9.87
C SER A 54 -19.70 -8.00 -10.91
N SER A 55 -18.41 -7.69 -11.02
CA SER A 55 -17.43 -8.51 -11.75
C SER A 55 -17.38 -9.93 -11.16
N LYS A 56 -17.02 -10.92 -11.98
CA LYS A 56 -16.92 -12.34 -11.55
C LYS A 56 -16.14 -12.52 -10.24
N LYS A 57 -15.08 -11.74 -10.05
CA LYS A 57 -14.22 -11.79 -8.86
C LYS A 57 -14.96 -11.28 -7.62
N VAL A 58 -15.60 -10.12 -7.71
CA VAL A 58 -16.36 -9.51 -6.62
C VAL A 58 -17.60 -10.35 -6.32
N LYS A 59 -18.30 -10.85 -7.34
CA LYS A 59 -19.44 -11.75 -7.21
C LYS A 59 -19.10 -12.99 -6.38
N ASN A 60 -18.01 -13.70 -6.71
CA ASN A 60 -17.58 -14.88 -5.96
C ASN A 60 -17.30 -14.55 -4.48
N LEU A 61 -16.72 -13.39 -4.20
CA LEU A 61 -16.49 -12.96 -2.83
C LEU A 61 -17.80 -12.68 -2.09
N LEU A 62 -18.68 -11.88 -2.69
CA LEU A 62 -19.94 -11.49 -2.07
C LEU A 62 -20.86 -12.70 -1.86
N SER A 63 -20.83 -13.70 -2.76
CA SER A 63 -21.59 -14.94 -2.58
C SER A 63 -21.12 -15.72 -1.34
N ILE A 64 -19.81 -15.71 -1.02
CA ILE A 64 -19.29 -16.31 0.22
C ILE A 64 -19.87 -15.55 1.42
N VAL A 65 -19.80 -14.21 1.42
CA VAL A 65 -20.32 -13.37 2.50
C VAL A 65 -21.82 -13.58 2.68
N SER A 66 -22.59 -13.52 1.59
CA SER A 66 -24.05 -13.73 1.57
C SER A 66 -24.44 -15.08 2.17
N ASN A 67 -23.77 -16.15 1.74
CA ASN A 67 -24.01 -17.51 2.25
C ASN A 67 -23.78 -17.63 3.77
N HIS A 68 -22.78 -16.90 4.30
CA HIS A 68 -22.50 -16.90 5.74
C HIS A 68 -23.53 -16.09 6.52
N ILE A 69 -23.97 -14.95 5.99
CA ILE A 69 -25.07 -14.16 6.57
C ILE A 69 -26.37 -14.95 6.62
N GLN A 70 -26.71 -15.67 5.54
CA GLN A 70 -27.91 -16.54 5.49
C GLN A 70 -27.85 -17.70 6.51
N LYS A 71 -26.65 -18.13 6.90
CA LYS A 71 -26.44 -19.12 7.96
C LYS A 71 -26.49 -18.53 9.38
N GLY A 72 -26.76 -17.22 9.52
CA GLY A 72 -26.89 -16.54 10.80
C GLY A 72 -25.60 -15.99 11.38
N ASN A 73 -24.48 -15.99 10.63
CA ASN A 73 -23.27 -15.30 11.08
C ASN A 73 -23.44 -13.78 10.99
N SER A 74 -22.72 -13.05 11.84
CA SER A 74 -22.67 -11.59 11.73
C SER A 74 -22.06 -11.15 10.41
N ILE A 75 -22.34 -9.92 9.98
CA ILE A 75 -21.78 -9.35 8.75
C ILE A 75 -20.26 -9.25 8.88
N ALA A 76 -19.76 -8.80 10.04
CA ALA A 76 -18.33 -8.72 10.33
C ALA A 76 -17.64 -10.09 10.23
N GLU A 77 -18.20 -11.13 10.84
CA GLU A 77 -17.69 -12.49 10.74
C GLU A 77 -17.70 -13.03 9.31
N SER A 78 -18.77 -12.76 8.57
CA SER A 78 -18.92 -13.19 7.17
C SER A 78 -17.87 -12.58 6.26
N PHE A 79 -17.52 -11.30 6.45
CA PHE A 79 -16.38 -10.67 5.76
C PHE A 79 -15.03 -11.20 6.25
N GLN A 80 -14.88 -11.47 7.55
CA GLN A 80 -13.64 -11.99 8.14
C GLN A 80 -13.26 -13.37 7.59
N ILE A 81 -14.22 -14.25 7.39
CA ILE A 81 -14.03 -15.61 6.84
C ILE A 81 -13.39 -15.58 5.45
N THR A 82 -13.64 -14.53 4.67
CA THR A 82 -13.03 -14.40 3.32
C THR A 82 -11.51 -14.23 3.37
N GLY A 83 -10.94 -13.77 4.49
CA GLY A 83 -9.49 -13.53 4.66
C GLY A 83 -8.93 -12.38 3.82
N ILE A 84 -9.76 -11.66 3.06
CA ILE A 84 -9.34 -10.62 2.10
C ILE A 84 -9.31 -9.24 2.73
N PHE A 85 -10.22 -8.97 3.67
CA PHE A 85 -10.40 -7.66 4.27
C PHE A 85 -9.44 -7.41 5.44
N SER A 86 -9.02 -6.16 5.60
CA SER A 86 -8.14 -5.75 6.70
C SER A 86 -8.85 -5.83 8.06
N LYS A 87 -8.07 -5.96 9.14
CA LYS A 87 -8.61 -5.88 10.50
C LYS A 87 -9.39 -4.58 10.74
N PHE A 88 -8.91 -3.47 10.20
CA PHE A 88 -9.60 -2.18 10.23
C PHE A 88 -11.01 -2.28 9.64
N PHE A 89 -11.15 -2.84 8.42
CA PHE A 89 -12.44 -3.01 7.76
C PHE A 89 -13.42 -3.84 8.61
N ILE A 90 -12.96 -5.00 9.09
CA ILE A 90 -13.78 -5.91 9.91
C ILE A 90 -14.23 -5.24 11.20
N SER A 91 -13.32 -4.52 11.87
CA SER A 91 -13.64 -3.84 13.13
C SER A 91 -14.64 -2.71 12.94
N MET A 92 -14.55 -1.97 11.85
CA MET A 92 -15.52 -0.93 11.49
C MET A 92 -16.90 -1.54 11.28
N ILE A 93 -17.02 -2.63 10.52
CA ILE A 93 -18.30 -3.32 10.32
C ILE A 93 -18.85 -3.81 11.65
N LYS A 94 -18.02 -4.44 12.49
CA LYS A 94 -18.42 -4.91 13.82
C LYS A 94 -18.96 -3.78 14.68
N ALA A 95 -18.31 -2.61 14.67
CA ALA A 95 -18.81 -1.43 15.37
C ALA A 95 -20.18 -0.97 14.84
N GLY A 96 -20.36 -0.95 13.51
CA GLY A 96 -21.62 -0.60 12.86
C GLY A 96 -22.77 -1.57 13.19
N GLU A 97 -22.47 -2.89 13.20
CA GLU A 97 -23.47 -3.91 13.62
C GLU A 97 -23.87 -3.73 15.07
N THR A 98 -22.90 -3.52 15.95
CA THR A 98 -23.15 -3.40 17.40
C THR A 98 -23.93 -2.13 17.74
N SER A 99 -23.67 -1.03 17.04
CA SER A 99 -24.32 0.27 17.26
C SER A 99 -25.64 0.44 16.45
N GLY A 100 -25.93 -0.46 15.50
CA GLY A 100 -27.07 -0.34 14.59
C GLY A 100 -26.89 0.71 13.50
N ASN A 101 -25.70 1.27 13.31
CA ASN A 101 -25.40 2.35 12.36
C ASN A 101 -24.52 1.84 11.18
N LEU A 102 -24.85 0.68 10.65
CA LEU A 102 -24.06 0.04 9.61
C LEU A 102 -24.03 0.85 8.30
N ASP A 103 -25.09 1.57 7.98
CA ASP A 103 -25.23 2.50 6.85
C ASP A 103 -24.17 3.61 6.93
N ILE A 104 -24.03 4.26 8.09
CA ILE A 104 -23.02 5.30 8.34
C ILE A 104 -21.61 4.72 8.22
N ILE A 105 -21.37 3.58 8.84
CA ILE A 105 -20.06 2.90 8.78
C ILE A 105 -19.70 2.51 7.34
N MET A 106 -20.63 2.02 6.55
CA MET A 106 -20.39 1.70 5.14
C MET A 106 -20.07 2.94 4.31
N SER A 107 -20.76 4.06 4.58
CA SER A 107 -20.43 5.37 3.97
C SER A 107 -19.02 5.83 4.35
N ASP A 108 -18.63 5.73 5.62
CA ASP A 108 -17.29 6.09 6.11
C ASP A 108 -16.19 5.21 5.51
N LEU A 109 -16.43 3.90 5.42
CA LEU A 109 -15.52 2.97 4.75
C LEU A 109 -15.39 3.31 3.25
N SER A 110 -16.50 3.62 2.57
CA SER A 110 -16.45 4.04 1.18
C SER A 110 -15.59 5.30 1.00
N ASN A 111 -15.78 6.31 1.84
CA ASN A 111 -15.00 7.54 1.84
C ASN A 111 -13.51 7.30 2.16
N TYR A 112 -13.23 6.40 3.09
CA TYR A 112 -11.86 6.00 3.43
C TYR A 112 -11.15 5.36 2.22
N TYR A 113 -11.78 4.36 1.59
CA TYR A 113 -11.19 3.66 0.44
C TYR A 113 -11.13 4.54 -0.82
N ASP A 114 -12.02 5.51 -0.99
CA ASP A 114 -11.91 6.53 -2.05
C ASP A 114 -10.63 7.37 -1.88
N LYS A 115 -10.36 7.81 -0.65
CA LYS A 115 -9.15 8.57 -0.33
C LYS A 115 -7.87 7.72 -0.49
N GLU A 116 -7.91 6.44 -0.10
CA GLU A 116 -6.79 5.50 -0.30
C GLU A 116 -6.52 5.24 -1.79
N TYR A 117 -7.57 5.02 -2.58
CA TYR A 117 -7.46 4.88 -4.03
C TYR A 117 -6.85 6.13 -4.68
N LYS A 118 -7.35 7.32 -4.33
CA LYS A 118 -6.83 8.60 -4.83
C LYS A 118 -5.36 8.80 -4.45
N LEU A 119 -4.97 8.48 -3.21
CA LEU A 119 -3.58 8.54 -2.77
C LEU A 119 -2.68 7.62 -3.60
N LYS A 120 -3.11 6.37 -3.81
CA LYS A 120 -2.40 5.38 -4.60
C LYS A 120 -2.24 5.82 -6.05
N MET A 121 -3.31 6.32 -6.67
CA MET A 121 -3.27 6.83 -8.03
C MET A 121 -2.34 8.04 -8.16
N LYS A 122 -2.34 8.95 -7.18
CA LYS A 122 -1.42 10.10 -7.16
C LYS A 122 0.05 9.67 -7.12
N ILE A 123 0.38 8.67 -6.27
CA ILE A 123 1.75 8.11 -6.20
C ILE A 123 2.16 7.51 -7.56
N ILE A 124 1.27 6.74 -8.19
CA ILE A 124 1.52 6.13 -9.50
C ILE A 124 1.77 7.23 -10.54
N THR A 125 0.88 8.24 -10.62
CA THR A 125 0.99 9.33 -11.61
C THR A 125 2.31 10.09 -11.48
N ILE A 126 2.73 10.43 -10.26
CA ILE A 126 4.01 11.11 -10.03
C ILE A 126 5.21 10.21 -10.43
N SER A 127 5.07 8.90 -10.32
CA SER A 127 6.14 7.95 -10.64
C SER A 127 6.28 7.67 -12.14
N ILE A 128 5.28 8.00 -12.97
CA ILE A 128 5.31 7.75 -14.43
C ILE A 128 6.48 8.47 -15.10
N TYR A 129 6.66 9.76 -14.81
CA TYR A 129 7.72 10.56 -15.44
C TYR A 129 9.15 10.03 -15.15
N PRO A 130 9.55 9.77 -13.89
CA PRO A 130 10.84 9.14 -13.61
C PRO A 130 11.03 7.78 -14.29
N ILE A 131 9.99 6.95 -14.36
CA ILE A 131 10.05 5.65 -15.02
C ILE A 131 10.31 5.80 -16.51
N ILE A 132 9.59 6.70 -17.19
CA ILE A 132 9.80 6.96 -18.62
C ILE A 132 11.22 7.45 -18.89
N LEU A 133 11.74 8.36 -18.07
CA LEU A 133 13.13 8.84 -18.22
C LEU A 133 14.15 7.72 -18.05
N ILE A 134 13.98 6.85 -17.07
CA ILE A 134 14.86 5.71 -16.85
C ILE A 134 14.83 4.76 -18.05
N ILE A 135 13.64 4.44 -18.55
CA ILE A 135 13.47 3.57 -19.72
C ILE A 135 14.16 4.19 -20.94
N LEU A 136 13.93 5.48 -21.19
CA LEU A 136 14.54 6.18 -22.33
C LEU A 136 16.07 6.22 -22.21
N SER A 137 16.61 6.46 -21.01
CA SER A 137 18.04 6.45 -20.75
C SER A 137 18.66 5.07 -21.01
N ILE A 138 17.99 4.00 -20.56
CA ILE A 138 18.45 2.62 -20.80
C ILE A 138 18.42 2.30 -22.31
N LEU A 139 17.35 2.66 -23.02
CA LEU A 139 17.24 2.46 -24.47
C LEU A 139 18.31 3.23 -25.23
N SER A 140 18.58 4.50 -24.87
CA SER A 140 19.63 5.30 -25.47
C SER A 140 21.02 4.71 -25.23
N MET A 141 21.27 4.23 -24.01
CA MET A 141 22.51 3.56 -23.66
C MET A 141 22.72 2.25 -24.46
N LEU A 142 21.66 1.44 -24.57
CA LEU A 142 21.69 0.22 -25.38
C LEU A 142 21.93 0.54 -26.86
N PHE A 143 21.29 1.58 -27.39
CA PHE A 143 21.49 2.02 -28.77
C PHE A 143 22.98 2.40 -29.03
N ILE A 144 23.59 3.13 -28.12
CA ILE A 144 25.00 3.49 -28.22
C ILE A 144 25.90 2.25 -28.22
N PHE A 145 25.67 1.30 -27.30
CA PHE A 145 26.51 0.10 -27.21
C PHE A 145 26.31 -0.87 -28.37
N VAL A 146 25.10 -0.96 -28.93
CA VAL A 146 24.77 -1.94 -30.00
C VAL A 146 25.09 -1.40 -31.38
N PHE A 147 24.90 -0.09 -31.61
CA PHE A 147 25.02 0.50 -32.95
C PHE A 147 26.21 1.46 -33.08
N VAL A 148 26.41 2.37 -32.13
CA VAL A 148 27.41 3.44 -32.28
C VAL A 148 28.82 2.95 -32.04
N ILE A 149 29.07 2.30 -30.92
CA ILE A 149 30.43 1.84 -30.54
C ILE A 149 31.01 0.83 -31.53
N PRO A 150 30.27 -0.18 -32.06
CA PRO A 150 30.82 -1.10 -33.06
C PRO A 150 31.25 -0.39 -34.35
N ASN A 151 30.54 0.64 -34.80
CA ASN A 151 30.96 1.41 -35.96
C ASN A 151 32.30 2.13 -35.75
N PHE A 152 32.53 2.68 -34.55
CA PHE A 152 33.83 3.25 -34.22
C PHE A 152 34.94 2.18 -34.19
N GLN A 153 34.64 0.98 -33.73
CA GLN A 153 35.61 -0.14 -33.70
C GLN A 153 36.10 -0.46 -35.11
N VAL A 154 35.19 -0.49 -36.11
CA VAL A 154 35.56 -0.71 -37.52
C VAL A 154 36.46 0.41 -38.02
N VAL A 155 36.19 1.67 -37.66
CA VAL A 155 36.99 2.83 -38.10
C VAL A 155 38.41 2.75 -37.52
N PHE A 156 38.59 2.42 -36.24
CA PHE A 156 39.92 2.28 -35.61
C PHE A 156 40.72 1.14 -36.23
N THR A 157 40.10 -0.02 -36.46
CA THR A 157 40.74 -1.18 -37.08
C THR A 157 41.17 -0.92 -38.50
N ASN A 158 40.33 -0.28 -39.30
CA ASN A 158 40.67 0.03 -40.70
C ASN A 158 41.79 1.05 -40.88
N ASN A 159 41.94 1.97 -39.91
CA ASN A 159 43.00 2.98 -39.95
C ASN A 159 44.28 2.57 -39.21
N GLY A 160 44.31 1.37 -38.62
CA GLY A 160 45.48 0.89 -37.87
C GLY A 160 45.79 1.72 -36.62
N ILE A 161 44.82 2.46 -36.09
CA ILE A 161 45.01 3.35 -34.92
C ILE A 161 44.60 2.60 -33.65
N GLU A 162 45.45 2.56 -32.66
CA GLU A 162 45.09 2.00 -31.34
C GLU A 162 44.12 2.97 -30.60
N PRO A 163 42.94 2.49 -30.18
CA PRO A 163 42.00 3.31 -29.42
C PRO A 163 42.56 3.62 -28.00
N PRO A 164 42.30 4.83 -27.47
CA PRO A 164 42.61 5.19 -26.09
C PRO A 164 42.01 4.19 -25.08
N LEU A 165 42.63 4.09 -23.88
CA LEU A 165 42.20 3.12 -22.86
C LEU A 165 40.71 3.14 -22.54
N ILE A 166 40.13 4.32 -22.39
CA ILE A 166 38.66 4.48 -22.10
C ILE A 166 37.83 3.91 -23.25
N THR A 167 38.19 4.23 -24.49
CA THR A 167 37.52 3.73 -25.68
C THR A 167 37.62 2.21 -25.82
N ARG A 168 38.80 1.63 -25.49
CA ARG A 168 39.02 0.17 -25.50
C ARG A 168 38.12 -0.54 -24.48
N VAL A 169 37.97 0.03 -23.27
CA VAL A 169 37.04 -0.49 -22.26
C VAL A 169 35.58 -0.44 -22.74
N LEU A 170 35.14 0.69 -23.32
CA LEU A 170 33.80 0.84 -23.86
C LEU A 170 33.52 -0.15 -25.02
N MET A 171 34.50 -0.37 -25.89
CA MET A 171 34.41 -1.38 -26.96
C MET A 171 34.30 -2.79 -26.38
N GLY A 172 35.08 -3.13 -25.33
CA GLY A 172 34.94 -4.41 -24.63
C GLY A 172 33.56 -4.63 -24.04
N ILE A 173 33.01 -3.61 -23.38
CA ILE A 173 31.61 -3.66 -22.87
C ILE A 173 30.62 -3.82 -24.02
N SER A 174 30.79 -3.09 -25.12
CA SER A 174 29.92 -3.18 -26.29
C SER A 174 29.91 -4.58 -26.90
N THR A 175 31.04 -5.22 -27.07
CA THR A 175 31.14 -6.61 -27.58
C THR A 175 30.46 -7.60 -26.66
N VAL A 176 30.59 -7.47 -25.35
CA VAL A 176 29.89 -8.30 -24.36
C VAL A 176 28.37 -8.09 -24.46
N VAL A 177 27.92 -6.86 -24.56
CA VAL A 177 26.49 -6.51 -24.66
C VAL A 177 25.90 -7.03 -25.97
N THR A 178 26.55 -6.80 -27.11
CA THR A 178 26.04 -7.21 -28.43
C THR A 178 25.97 -8.73 -28.56
N ASN A 179 27.03 -9.43 -28.14
CA ASN A 179 27.10 -10.89 -28.27
C ASN A 179 26.16 -11.64 -27.30
N ASN A 180 25.84 -11.01 -26.16
CA ASN A 180 25.06 -11.67 -25.10
C ASN A 180 23.72 -10.96 -24.81
N LEU A 181 23.23 -10.08 -25.70
CA LEU A 181 22.02 -9.28 -25.45
C LEU A 181 20.81 -10.13 -25.05
N ALA A 182 20.59 -11.25 -25.75
CA ALA A 182 19.48 -12.16 -25.46
C ALA A 182 19.64 -12.78 -24.05
N TYR A 183 20.84 -13.21 -23.68
CA TYR A 183 21.12 -13.78 -22.35
C TYR A 183 20.98 -12.75 -21.24
N ILE A 184 21.39 -11.50 -21.48
CA ILE A 184 21.25 -10.40 -20.52
C ILE A 184 19.77 -10.10 -20.28
N ILE A 185 18.97 -9.98 -21.33
CA ILE A 185 17.52 -9.77 -21.22
C ILE A 185 16.84 -10.93 -20.49
N PHE A 186 17.16 -12.17 -20.88
CA PHE A 186 16.59 -13.37 -20.25
C PHE A 186 16.96 -13.47 -18.76
N SER A 187 18.22 -13.24 -18.41
CA SER A 187 18.70 -13.21 -17.04
C SER A 187 18.01 -12.12 -16.23
N PHE A 188 17.81 -10.94 -16.79
CA PHE A 188 17.10 -9.83 -16.13
C PHE A 188 15.64 -10.15 -15.86
N ILE A 189 14.95 -10.78 -16.82
CA ILE A 189 13.56 -11.24 -16.65
C ILE A 189 13.48 -12.31 -15.56
N LEU A 190 14.36 -13.33 -15.62
CA LEU A 190 14.39 -14.40 -14.63
C LEU A 190 14.70 -13.89 -13.22
N PHE A 191 15.66 -12.96 -13.10
CA PHE A 191 16.00 -12.31 -11.84
C PHE A 191 14.84 -11.47 -11.31
N SER A 192 14.12 -10.74 -12.18
CA SER A 192 12.95 -9.94 -11.80
C SER A 192 11.81 -10.81 -11.28
N ILE A 193 11.50 -11.91 -11.98
CA ILE A 193 10.46 -12.87 -11.55
C ILE A 193 10.89 -13.53 -10.22
N GLY A 194 12.13 -13.99 -10.13
CA GLY A 194 12.69 -14.62 -8.93
C GLY A 194 12.68 -13.67 -7.72
N SER A 195 13.04 -12.40 -7.94
CA SER A 195 13.02 -11.39 -6.88
C SER A 195 11.59 -11.09 -6.40
N ILE A 196 10.62 -10.96 -7.31
CA ILE A 196 9.21 -10.75 -6.97
C ILE A 196 8.67 -11.95 -6.16
N TYR A 197 8.93 -13.18 -6.61
CA TYR A 197 8.53 -14.39 -5.90
C TYR A 197 9.14 -14.45 -4.50
N PHE A 198 10.44 -14.19 -4.38
CA PHE A 198 11.18 -14.19 -3.12
C PHE A 198 10.69 -13.10 -2.15
N PHE A 199 10.30 -11.95 -2.69
CA PHE A 199 9.68 -10.85 -1.94
C PHE A 199 8.30 -11.20 -1.36
N ILE A 200 7.48 -11.91 -2.14
CA ILE A 200 6.12 -12.26 -1.72
C ILE A 200 6.16 -13.35 -0.64
N THR A 201 7.10 -14.29 -0.76
CA THR A 201 7.13 -15.49 0.09
C THR A 201 7.91 -15.32 1.40
N ASN A 202 8.87 -14.40 1.47
CA ASN A 202 9.79 -14.31 2.60
C ASN A 202 9.53 -13.09 3.49
N ASP A 203 8.85 -13.31 4.63
CA ASP A 203 8.51 -12.23 5.58
C ASP A 203 9.73 -11.57 6.22
N ASN A 204 10.85 -12.29 6.40
CA ASN A 204 12.08 -11.71 6.95
C ASN A 204 12.68 -10.66 5.99
N ILE A 205 12.57 -10.88 4.70
CA ILE A 205 13.06 -9.95 3.68
C ILE A 205 12.16 -8.73 3.60
N LYS A 206 10.83 -8.90 3.72
CA LYS A 206 9.92 -7.77 3.87
C LYS A 206 10.30 -6.89 5.05
N LYS A 207 10.60 -7.48 6.20
CA LYS A 207 11.05 -6.75 7.41
C LYS A 207 12.36 -6.00 7.15
N LEU A 208 13.35 -6.67 6.54
CA LEU A 208 14.64 -6.06 6.21
C LEU A 208 14.49 -4.86 5.27
N ILE A 209 13.72 -5.03 4.18
CA ILE A 209 13.53 -3.95 3.20
C ILE A 209 12.70 -2.82 3.76
N ASN A 210 11.66 -3.12 4.54
CA ASN A 210 10.90 -2.08 5.24
C ASN A 210 11.80 -1.30 6.21
N SER A 211 12.73 -1.94 6.89
CA SER A 211 13.75 -1.28 7.70
C SER A 211 14.71 -0.43 6.86
N LEU A 212 15.19 -0.94 5.73
CA LEU A 212 16.09 -0.22 4.82
C LEU A 212 15.43 1.02 4.19
N LYS A 213 14.15 0.95 3.85
CA LYS A 213 13.38 2.11 3.34
C LYS A 213 13.38 3.29 4.31
N PHE A 214 13.54 3.05 5.62
CA PHE A 214 13.66 4.11 6.63
C PHE A 214 15.09 4.64 6.82
N LYS A 215 16.10 3.94 6.30
CA LYS A 215 17.50 4.40 6.34
C LYS A 215 17.85 5.36 5.20
N ILE A 216 17.19 5.25 4.05
CA ILE A 216 17.42 6.12 2.89
C ILE A 216 16.63 7.42 3.09
N PRO A 217 17.25 8.61 3.21
CA PRO A 217 16.59 9.83 3.65
C PRO A 217 15.43 10.27 2.76
N PHE A 218 15.54 10.13 1.44
CA PHE A 218 14.47 10.48 0.51
C PHE A 218 13.26 9.53 0.62
N ILE A 219 13.53 8.22 0.63
CA ILE A 219 12.49 7.17 0.74
C ILE A 219 11.83 7.21 2.11
N LYS A 220 12.60 7.47 3.18
CA LYS A 220 12.10 7.66 4.54
C LYS A 220 11.02 8.74 4.59
N LYS A 221 11.29 9.92 3.98
CA LYS A 221 10.35 11.04 4.00
C LYS A 221 9.01 10.71 3.32
N ILE A 222 9.06 10.03 2.17
CA ILE A 222 7.86 9.58 1.45
C ILE A 222 7.10 8.54 2.29
N ASN A 223 7.79 7.53 2.82
CA ASN A 223 7.16 6.49 3.64
C ASN A 223 6.55 7.05 4.93
N GLN A 224 7.21 8.00 5.60
CA GLN A 224 6.63 8.70 6.73
C GLN A 224 5.35 9.44 6.36
N LEU A 225 5.36 10.15 5.24
CA LEU A 225 4.19 10.89 4.76
C LEU A 225 3.01 9.98 4.49
N VAL A 226 3.23 8.90 3.73
CA VAL A 226 2.19 7.90 3.40
C VAL A 226 1.67 7.22 4.65
N ALA A 227 2.56 6.79 5.55
CA ALA A 227 2.19 6.15 6.81
C ALA A 227 1.38 7.10 7.71
N THR A 228 1.82 8.38 7.83
CA THR A 228 1.10 9.39 8.60
C THR A 228 -0.29 9.64 8.04
N THR A 229 -0.41 9.76 6.72
CA THR A 229 -1.70 10.00 6.06
C THR A 229 -2.68 8.83 6.28
N ARG A 230 -2.21 7.59 6.12
CA ARG A 230 -3.04 6.39 6.35
C ARG A 230 -3.44 6.25 7.81
N PHE A 231 -2.48 6.40 8.71
CA PHE A 231 -2.73 6.35 10.16
C PHE A 231 -3.73 7.39 10.61
N SER A 232 -3.52 8.67 10.22
CA SER A 232 -4.40 9.77 10.57
C SER A 232 -5.83 9.55 10.10
N ARG A 233 -6.02 9.07 8.87
CA ARG A 233 -7.35 8.78 8.32
C ARG A 233 -8.05 7.65 9.07
N ALA A 234 -7.35 6.53 9.23
CA ALA A 234 -7.91 5.40 9.93
C ALA A 234 -8.28 5.77 11.36
N LEU A 235 -7.38 6.46 12.07
CA LEU A 235 -7.60 6.87 13.44
C LEU A 235 -8.76 7.88 13.55
N SER A 236 -8.84 8.86 12.64
CA SER A 236 -9.95 9.83 12.60
C SER A 236 -11.30 9.13 12.41
N VAL A 237 -11.39 8.20 11.47
CA VAL A 237 -12.64 7.45 11.19
C VAL A 237 -13.02 6.56 12.37
N LEU A 238 -12.07 5.84 12.97
CA LEU A 238 -12.34 4.98 14.13
C LEU A 238 -12.83 5.78 15.35
N ILE A 239 -12.22 6.92 15.63
CA ILE A 239 -12.63 7.78 16.75
C ILE A 239 -14.01 8.39 16.48
N SER A 240 -14.28 8.88 15.27
CA SER A 240 -15.59 9.44 14.92
C SER A 240 -16.70 8.39 14.96
N SER A 241 -16.37 7.11 14.78
CA SER A 241 -17.28 5.97 14.92
C SER A 241 -17.42 5.48 16.38
N GLY A 242 -16.84 6.20 17.36
CA GLY A 242 -16.98 5.89 18.79
C GLY A 242 -16.06 4.79 19.32
N ILE A 243 -15.08 4.33 18.54
CA ILE A 243 -14.13 3.31 18.99
C ILE A 243 -13.15 3.94 20.00
N GLN A 244 -12.86 3.23 21.09
CA GLN A 244 -11.96 3.69 22.13
C GLN A 244 -10.55 3.96 21.58
N ILE A 245 -9.92 5.05 22.03
CA ILE A 245 -8.64 5.54 21.49
C ILE A 245 -7.52 4.49 21.47
N VAL A 246 -7.41 3.68 22.48
CA VAL A 246 -6.39 2.63 22.58
C VAL A 246 -6.57 1.57 21.50
N GLU A 247 -7.80 1.15 21.28
CA GLU A 247 -8.16 0.19 20.26
C GLU A 247 -8.05 0.80 18.86
N ALA A 248 -8.51 2.04 18.71
CA ALA A 248 -8.41 2.79 17.46
C ALA A 248 -6.95 2.98 16.99
N ILE A 249 -6.01 3.22 17.90
CA ILE A 249 -4.57 3.31 17.59
C ILE A 249 -4.02 1.95 17.11
N ASP A 250 -4.37 0.85 17.78
CA ASP A 250 -3.89 -0.48 17.37
C ASP A 250 -4.42 -0.87 15.99
N MET A 251 -5.70 -0.62 15.75
CA MET A 251 -6.34 -0.85 14.46
C MET A 251 -5.72 0.03 13.36
N SER A 252 -5.52 1.33 13.63
CA SER A 252 -4.91 2.26 12.69
C SER A 252 -3.46 1.89 12.36
N ALA A 253 -2.72 1.36 13.33
CA ALA A 253 -1.38 0.84 13.12
C ALA A 253 -1.37 -0.35 12.16
N SER A 254 -2.38 -1.22 12.22
CA SER A 254 -2.51 -2.39 11.34
C SER A 254 -2.79 -2.05 9.86
N VAL A 255 -3.30 -0.84 9.58
CA VAL A 255 -3.52 -0.34 8.21
C VAL A 255 -2.21 0.02 7.50
N ILE A 256 -1.15 0.29 8.30
CA ILE A 256 0.15 0.61 7.76
C ILE A 256 0.84 -0.71 7.40
N ASP A 257 1.04 -0.95 6.11
CA ASP A 257 1.73 -2.17 5.61
C ASP A 257 3.26 -2.08 5.86
N ASN A 258 3.62 -1.87 7.15
CA ASN A 258 5.00 -1.75 7.60
C ASN A 258 5.17 -2.23 9.03
N GLU A 259 5.74 -3.40 9.20
CA GLU A 259 6.00 -4.05 10.51
C GLU A 259 6.83 -3.18 11.47
N PHE A 260 7.83 -2.45 10.94
CA PHE A 260 8.66 -1.57 11.76
C PHE A 260 7.86 -0.44 12.41
N ILE A 261 6.92 0.16 11.65
CA ILE A 261 6.03 1.20 12.16
C ILE A 261 5.04 0.60 13.15
N TYR A 262 4.46 -0.54 12.81
CA TYR A 262 3.49 -1.24 13.66
C TYR A 262 4.07 -1.52 15.06
N GLU A 263 5.26 -2.11 15.15
CA GLU A 263 5.91 -2.39 16.42
C GLU A 263 6.19 -1.13 17.25
N ARG A 264 6.61 -0.04 16.59
CA ARG A 264 6.83 1.23 17.30
C ARG A 264 5.54 1.85 17.80
N LEU A 265 4.45 1.76 17.05
CA LEU A 265 3.15 2.24 17.47
C LEU A 265 2.57 1.40 18.61
N LYS A 266 2.83 0.10 18.63
CA LYS A 266 2.47 -0.78 19.73
C LYS A 266 3.12 -0.36 21.07
N ILE A 267 4.40 0.04 21.02
CA ILE A 267 5.08 0.61 22.18
C ILE A 267 4.38 1.90 22.63
N SER A 268 4.11 2.83 21.71
CA SER A 268 3.40 4.09 22.01
C SER A 268 2.02 3.83 22.63
N ASN A 269 1.29 2.85 22.10
CA ASN A 269 -0.03 2.49 22.60
C ASN A 269 0.01 1.99 24.06
N ASN A 270 1.08 1.30 24.48
CA ASN A 270 1.29 0.90 25.86
C ASN A 270 1.47 2.09 26.81
N TYR A 271 2.05 3.20 26.35
CA TYR A 271 2.15 4.44 27.14
C TYR A 271 0.78 5.11 27.28
N ILE A 272 -0.04 5.13 26.22
CA ILE A 272 -1.41 5.66 26.25
C ILE A 272 -2.28 4.85 27.23
N LYS A 273 -2.17 3.53 27.23
CA LYS A 273 -2.85 2.65 28.20
C LYS A 273 -2.52 2.98 29.65
N LYS A 274 -1.34 3.54 29.92
CA LYS A 274 -0.90 3.99 31.24
C LYS A 274 -1.35 5.42 31.58
N GLY A 275 -2.20 6.05 30.76
CA GLY A 275 -2.73 7.39 30.97
C GLY A 275 -1.83 8.53 30.46
N ASN A 276 -0.78 8.25 29.70
CA ASN A 276 0.03 9.29 29.09
C ASN A 276 -0.71 9.96 27.93
N SER A 277 -0.41 11.24 27.68
CA SER A 277 -0.94 12.01 26.54
C SER A 277 -0.68 11.29 25.21
N ILE A 278 -1.68 11.32 24.33
CA ILE A 278 -1.67 10.67 23.01
C ILE A 278 -0.52 11.21 22.18
N GLY A 279 -0.42 12.55 22.07
CA GLY A 279 0.61 13.16 21.25
C GLY A 279 2.02 12.90 21.77
N LYS A 280 2.25 12.95 23.12
CA LYS A 280 3.54 12.59 23.70
C LYS A 280 3.91 11.13 23.43
N SER A 281 2.94 10.23 23.58
CA SER A 281 3.14 8.80 23.34
C SER A 281 3.43 8.47 21.87
N LEU A 282 2.73 9.10 20.92
CA LEU A 282 2.97 8.95 19.49
C LEU A 282 4.33 9.52 19.06
N ASN A 283 4.82 10.57 19.75
CA ASN A 283 6.17 11.11 19.52
C ASN A 283 7.28 10.11 19.85
N LEU A 284 7.08 9.24 20.85
CA LEU A 284 8.05 8.18 21.21
C LEU A 284 8.26 7.15 20.06
N ALA A 285 7.25 6.95 19.22
CA ALA A 285 7.40 6.09 18.05
C ALA A 285 8.47 6.62 17.07
N ASN A 286 8.71 7.93 17.06
CA ASN A 286 9.66 8.61 16.15
C ASN A 286 9.42 8.25 14.65
N VAL A 287 8.15 8.09 14.30
CA VAL A 287 7.68 7.72 12.96
C VAL A 287 7.05 8.92 12.27
N PHE A 288 6.33 9.74 13.03
CA PHE A 288 5.51 10.80 12.50
C PHE A 288 6.23 12.15 12.40
N PRO A 289 5.86 13.00 11.42
CA PRO A 289 6.35 14.37 11.33
C PRO A 289 5.92 15.20 12.56
N LYS A 290 6.73 16.22 12.91
CA LYS A 290 6.43 17.14 14.04
C LYS A 290 5.03 17.79 13.94
N LEU A 291 4.61 18.15 12.72
CA LEU A 291 3.29 18.74 12.50
C LEU A 291 2.16 17.80 12.92
N PHE A 292 2.26 16.51 12.59
CA PHE A 292 1.28 15.51 13.02
C PHE A 292 1.18 15.45 14.56
N ILE A 293 2.32 15.39 15.24
CA ILE A 293 2.37 15.35 16.72
C ILE A 293 1.74 16.60 17.32
N SER A 294 2.04 17.79 16.77
CA SER A 294 1.43 19.06 17.22
C SER A 294 -0.10 19.02 17.05
N MET A 295 -0.60 18.57 15.90
CA MET A 295 -2.05 18.47 15.64
C MET A 295 -2.72 17.42 16.54
N ALA A 296 -2.04 16.32 16.85
CA ALA A 296 -2.53 15.32 17.80
C ALA A 296 -2.65 15.90 19.22
N ASN A 297 -1.65 16.66 19.69
CA ASN A 297 -1.72 17.36 20.99
C ASN A 297 -2.89 18.36 21.02
N THR A 298 -2.99 19.24 20.02
CA THR A 298 -4.08 20.22 19.94
C THR A 298 -5.45 19.57 19.87
N GLY A 299 -5.56 18.45 19.13
CA GLY A 299 -6.80 17.67 19.04
C GLY A 299 -7.18 17.01 20.37
N GLU A 300 -6.20 16.51 21.12
CA GLU A 300 -6.38 15.92 22.44
C GLU A 300 -6.84 16.99 23.46
N GLU A 301 -6.15 18.15 23.50
CA GLU A 301 -6.48 19.25 24.40
C GLU A 301 -7.86 19.87 24.11
N SER A 302 -8.25 19.97 22.84
CA SER A 302 -9.55 20.53 22.45
C SER A 302 -10.70 19.51 22.45
N GLY A 303 -10.45 18.21 22.70
CA GLY A 303 -11.44 17.14 22.60
C GLY A 303 -11.94 16.88 21.17
N LYS A 304 -11.24 17.38 20.14
CA LYS A 304 -11.60 17.26 18.71
C LYS A 304 -10.51 16.53 17.92
N LEU A 305 -10.04 15.42 18.47
CA LEU A 305 -8.92 14.66 17.90
C LEU A 305 -9.22 14.15 16.48
N ASP A 306 -10.45 13.69 16.26
CA ASP A 306 -10.95 13.23 14.95
C ASP A 306 -10.78 14.29 13.86
N LYS A 307 -11.22 15.53 14.13
CA LYS A 307 -11.14 16.66 13.18
C LYS A 307 -9.70 17.09 12.93
N SER A 308 -8.89 17.18 13.98
CA SER A 308 -7.48 17.56 13.89
C SER A 308 -6.68 16.55 13.07
N LEU A 309 -6.92 15.25 13.26
CA LEU A 309 -6.27 14.19 12.50
C LEU A 309 -6.71 14.17 11.02
N ASN A 310 -8.00 14.41 10.75
CA ASN A 310 -8.49 14.51 9.38
C ASN A 310 -7.83 15.68 8.63
N ALA A 311 -7.66 16.85 9.28
CA ALA A 311 -6.99 18.01 8.69
C ALA A 311 -5.54 17.70 8.28
N VAL A 312 -4.79 16.95 9.11
CA VAL A 312 -3.41 16.53 8.77
C VAL A 312 -3.37 15.71 7.49
N SER A 313 -4.36 14.83 7.28
CA SER A 313 -4.41 13.99 6.08
C SER A 313 -4.53 14.78 4.78
N TYR A 314 -5.07 16.01 4.83
CA TYR A 314 -5.21 16.91 3.67
C TYR A 314 -4.01 17.84 3.48
N THR A 315 -3.47 18.42 4.56
CA THR A 315 -2.39 19.40 4.47
C THR A 315 -1.08 18.79 3.98
N HIS A 316 -0.78 17.56 4.37
CA HIS A 316 0.42 16.85 3.90
C HIS A 316 0.39 16.49 2.41
N LEU A 317 -0.79 16.29 1.83
CA LEU A 317 -0.92 16.06 0.38
C LEU A 317 -0.75 17.35 -0.43
N ARG A 318 -1.24 18.49 0.06
CA ARG A 318 -1.14 19.80 -0.62
C ARG A 318 0.25 20.43 -0.53
N ALA A 319 0.97 20.28 0.57
CA ALA A 319 2.30 20.87 0.73
C ALA A 319 3.35 20.35 -0.29
N HIS A 320 3.09 19.22 -0.92
CA HIS A 320 3.91 18.71 -2.02
C HIS A 320 3.48 19.17 -3.41
N GLU A 321 2.23 19.63 -3.60
CA GLU A 321 1.78 20.18 -4.88
C GLU A 321 2.49 21.50 -5.20
N THR A 322 2.70 22.34 -4.20
CA THR A 322 3.40 23.62 -4.35
C THR A 322 4.90 23.49 -4.56
N LYS A 323 5.54 22.41 -4.09
CA LYS A 323 6.98 22.17 -4.30
C LYS A 323 7.32 21.37 -5.56
N ALA A 324 6.37 20.70 -6.18
CA ALA A 324 6.58 19.99 -7.44
C ALA A 324 6.25 20.85 -8.68
N ASN A 325 5.60 22.00 -8.46
CA ASN A 325 5.26 22.99 -9.50
C ASN A 325 6.19 24.22 -9.49
N LEU A 326 7.28 24.21 -8.72
CA LEU A 326 8.43 25.10 -8.77
C LEU A 326 9.68 24.33 -9.22
#